data_81b352e3becc718bc30c24960833e48b
#
_entry.id   81b352e3becc718bc30c24960833e48b
#
_cell.length_a   1.000
_cell.length_b   1.000
_cell.length_c   1.000
_cell.angle_alpha   90.00
_cell.angle_beta   90.00
_cell.angle_gamma   90.00
#
_symmetry.space_group_name_H-M   'P 1'
#
loop_
_entity.id
_entity.type
_entity.pdbx_description
1 polymer ?
#
loop_
_entity_poly.entity_id
_entity_poly.type
_entity_poly.pdbx_seq_one_letter_code
_entity_poly.pdbx_strand_id
1 'polypeptide(L)'
;MLTLKAIRGRASEAGLKSLADCAKYARTLTFQRKMTKALDRLETFFSVVKNPVVSCGGGKDSTAVAILARQVSPHVTIMCADPPNPLPDREEHVKELLRWLGGPYVRIPYPWDVEKVLAGEEAYPEGLKIRVLSAWQKEHGVDGVVLGIRAEESKRRSLAVRSRGAVYQMSGGWRCLPICDFTAEESLCVALMSDAPINPVYTRQDGTLDFNRIHDGTWWPHDGGDSLEWMRTWYPDYAGLYAQALAVQGEGCAPICVF
;
A
#
# COMPACT_ATOMS: atom_id res chain seq x y z
N MET A 1 7.58 18.55 14.57
CA MET A 1 6.33 18.32 15.29
C MET A 1 5.61 17.22 14.54
N LEU A 2 6.04 15.98 14.85
CA LEU A 2 5.51 14.76 14.22
C LEU A 2 4.02 14.68 14.56
N THR A 3 3.33 14.81 13.63
CA THR A 3 2.00 15.30 13.49
C THR A 3 1.00 14.30 14.02
N LEU A 4 0.42 14.60 15.16
CA LEU A 4 -0.92 14.12 15.52
C LEU A 4 -1.90 14.21 14.32
N LYS A 5 -1.64 15.09 13.35
CA LYS A 5 -2.30 15.13 12.04
C LYS A 5 -2.08 13.86 11.21
N ALA A 6 -0.91 13.20 11.32
CA ALA A 6 -0.55 12.06 10.47
C ALA A 6 -1.44 10.83 10.71
N ILE A 7 -1.99 10.66 11.90
CA ILE A 7 -2.88 9.56 12.27
C ILE A 7 -4.21 10.05 12.82
N ARG A 8 -4.58 11.29 12.49
CA ARG A 8 -5.90 11.91 12.79
C ARG A 8 -6.32 11.82 14.25
N GLY A 9 -5.36 11.92 15.18
CA GLY A 9 -5.65 11.89 16.61
C GLY A 9 -6.04 10.52 17.18
N ARG A 10 -5.91 9.45 16.41
CA ARG A 10 -6.24 8.09 16.88
C ARG A 10 -5.16 7.46 17.76
N ALA A 11 -3.90 7.88 17.60
CA ALA A 11 -2.81 7.24 18.33
C ALA A 11 -2.83 7.59 19.82
N SER A 12 -2.69 6.56 20.65
CA SER A 12 -2.39 6.67 22.06
C SER A 12 -0.95 7.13 22.31
N GLU A 13 -0.61 7.42 23.56
CA GLU A 13 0.77 7.72 23.96
C GLU A 13 1.76 6.63 23.55
N ALA A 14 1.38 5.35 23.69
CA ALA A 14 2.17 4.21 23.24
C ALA A 14 2.37 4.19 21.72
N GLY A 15 1.33 4.51 20.94
CA GLY A 15 1.42 4.66 19.49
C GLY A 15 2.35 5.80 19.07
N LEU A 16 2.26 6.95 19.75
CA LEU A 16 3.16 8.09 19.51
C LEU A 16 4.62 7.76 19.86
N LYS A 17 4.84 6.98 20.94
CA LYS A 17 6.16 6.50 21.29
C LYS A 17 6.74 5.59 20.21
N SER A 18 5.95 4.67 19.67
CA SER A 18 6.36 3.80 18.55
C SER A 18 6.81 4.61 17.33
N LEU A 19 6.08 5.67 16.97
CA LEU A 19 6.49 6.58 15.89
C LEU A 19 7.81 7.30 16.19
N ALA A 20 8.00 7.75 17.44
CA ALA A 20 9.24 8.39 17.86
C ALA A 20 10.44 7.43 17.80
N ASP A 21 10.24 6.17 18.15
CA ASP A 21 11.30 5.14 18.07
C ASP A 21 11.63 4.80 16.61
N CYS A 22 10.65 4.70 15.70
CA CYS A 22 10.87 4.61 14.26
C CYS A 22 11.68 5.82 13.73
N ALA A 23 11.36 7.03 14.16
CA ALA A 23 12.08 8.24 13.75
C ALA A 23 13.54 8.26 14.25
N LYS A 24 13.83 7.68 15.42
CA LYS A 24 15.20 7.49 15.92
C LYS A 24 15.95 6.44 15.08
N TYR A 25 15.30 5.28 14.83
CA TYR A 25 15.87 4.21 14.02
C TYR A 25 16.21 4.69 12.60
N ALA A 26 15.36 5.53 12.01
CA ALA A 26 15.57 6.10 10.68
C ALA A 26 16.90 6.88 10.55
N ARG A 27 17.48 7.35 11.64
CA ARG A 27 18.76 8.07 11.67
C ARG A 27 19.97 7.14 11.80
N THR A 28 19.78 5.84 11.98
CA THR A 28 20.87 4.87 12.13
C THR A 28 21.57 4.59 10.80
N LEU A 29 22.88 4.29 10.86
CA LEU A 29 23.65 3.88 9.67
C LEU A 29 23.08 2.63 9.01
N THR A 30 22.51 1.72 9.80
CA THR A 30 21.87 0.50 9.28
C THR A 30 20.72 0.82 8.36
N PHE A 31 19.82 1.71 8.78
CA PHE A 31 18.69 2.14 7.96
C PHE A 31 19.16 2.94 6.72
N GLN A 32 20.12 3.86 6.91
CA GLN A 32 20.66 4.67 5.82
C GLN A 32 21.28 3.80 4.70
N ARG A 33 21.99 2.72 5.06
CA ARG A 33 22.50 1.74 4.08
C ARG A 33 21.38 1.04 3.30
N LYS A 34 20.26 0.72 3.94
CA LYS A 34 19.09 0.16 3.26
C LYS A 34 18.45 1.17 2.31
N MET A 35 18.36 2.44 2.75
CA MET A 35 17.89 3.54 1.89
C MET A 35 18.75 3.69 0.64
N THR A 36 20.08 3.71 0.78
CA THR A 36 21.00 3.75 -0.36
C THR A 36 20.73 2.61 -1.33
N LYS A 37 20.64 1.37 -0.84
CA LYS A 37 20.32 0.21 -1.71
C LYS A 37 18.98 0.36 -2.42
N ALA A 38 17.96 0.92 -1.76
CA ALA A 38 16.66 1.13 -2.36
C ALA A 38 16.74 2.17 -3.50
N LEU A 39 17.51 3.23 -3.31
CA LEU A 39 17.77 4.25 -4.34
C LEU A 39 18.57 3.67 -5.52
N ASP A 40 19.64 2.90 -5.26
CA ASP A 40 20.45 2.23 -6.30
C ASP A 40 19.57 1.29 -7.17
N ARG A 41 18.62 0.57 -6.56
CA ARG A 41 17.65 -0.27 -7.28
C ARG A 41 16.74 0.55 -8.20
N LEU A 42 16.29 1.70 -7.72
CA LEU A 42 15.45 2.61 -8.51
C LEU A 42 16.26 3.25 -9.64
N GLU A 43 17.49 3.69 -9.41
CA GLU A 43 18.38 4.20 -10.46
C GLU A 43 18.61 3.14 -11.54
N THR A 44 18.94 1.90 -11.14
CA THR A 44 19.09 0.77 -12.05
C THR A 44 17.82 0.54 -12.86
N PHE A 45 16.65 0.56 -12.22
CA PHE A 45 15.37 0.38 -12.91
C PHE A 45 15.09 1.51 -13.90
N PHE A 46 15.22 2.78 -13.48
CA PHE A 46 14.94 3.91 -14.35
C PHE A 46 15.93 4.04 -15.52
N SER A 47 17.12 3.44 -15.43
CA SER A 47 18.08 3.42 -16.53
C SER A 47 17.69 2.49 -17.69
N VAL A 48 16.80 1.51 -17.44
CA VAL A 48 16.42 0.49 -18.42
C VAL A 48 14.98 0.58 -18.92
N VAL A 49 14.15 1.44 -18.29
CA VAL A 49 12.75 1.64 -18.66
C VAL A 49 12.53 3.00 -19.31
N LYS A 50 11.53 3.11 -20.21
CA LYS A 50 11.20 4.34 -20.90
C LYS A 50 9.93 5.00 -20.41
N ASN A 51 8.95 4.21 -20.02
CA ASN A 51 7.64 4.67 -19.56
C ASN A 51 7.25 3.97 -18.23
N PRO A 52 7.95 4.28 -17.14
CA PRO A 52 7.72 3.68 -15.83
C PRO A 52 6.52 4.30 -15.10
N VAL A 53 5.92 3.49 -14.21
CA VAL A 53 4.95 3.96 -13.22
C VAL A 53 5.27 3.42 -11.84
N VAL A 54 4.79 4.11 -10.80
CA VAL A 54 4.87 3.66 -9.40
C VAL A 54 3.47 3.32 -8.91
N SER A 55 3.26 2.08 -8.48
CA SER A 55 1.98 1.68 -7.89
C SER A 55 1.89 2.15 -6.44
N CYS A 56 0.93 3.06 -6.16
CA CYS A 56 0.72 3.63 -4.84
C CYS A 56 -0.76 3.64 -4.46
N GLY A 57 -1.15 2.75 -3.54
CA GLY A 57 -2.51 2.69 -2.99
C GLY A 57 -2.71 3.46 -1.68
N GLY A 58 -1.69 4.20 -1.20
CA GLY A 58 -1.74 4.92 0.08
C GLY A 58 -1.39 4.09 1.31
N GLY A 59 -1.01 2.81 1.15
CA GLY A 59 -0.43 2.01 2.22
C GLY A 59 1.04 2.39 2.48
N LYS A 60 1.57 2.11 3.69
CA LYS A 60 2.93 2.48 4.11
C LYS A 60 4.03 2.08 3.12
N ASP A 61 3.94 0.85 2.59
CA ASP A 61 4.96 0.29 1.68
C ASP A 61 4.91 0.98 0.31
N SER A 62 3.71 1.17 -0.24
CA SER A 62 3.51 1.88 -1.49
C SER A 62 3.82 3.38 -1.38
N THR A 63 3.58 3.98 -0.22
CA THR A 63 3.98 5.36 0.09
C THR A 63 5.50 5.48 0.13
N ALA A 64 6.20 4.56 0.82
CA ALA A 64 7.64 4.54 0.86
C ALA A 64 8.28 4.48 -0.53
N VAL A 65 7.81 3.57 -1.40
CA VAL A 65 8.37 3.48 -2.76
C VAL A 65 8.03 4.69 -3.62
N ALA A 66 6.86 5.31 -3.43
CA ALA A 66 6.50 6.53 -4.15
C ALA A 66 7.42 7.71 -3.77
N ILE A 67 7.72 7.86 -2.48
CA ILE A 67 8.66 8.86 -1.97
C ILE A 67 10.05 8.64 -2.58
N LEU A 68 10.59 7.43 -2.48
CA LEU A 68 11.92 7.09 -2.98
C LEU A 68 12.02 7.24 -4.51
N ALA A 69 10.99 6.79 -5.23
CA ALA A 69 10.95 6.93 -6.68
C ALA A 69 10.94 8.40 -7.14
N ARG A 70 10.22 9.27 -6.41
CA ARG A 70 10.22 10.72 -6.68
C ARG A 70 11.56 11.40 -6.41
N GLN A 71 12.37 10.88 -5.50
CA GLN A 71 13.74 11.37 -5.27
C GLN A 71 14.64 11.10 -6.47
N VAL A 72 14.49 9.93 -7.12
CA VAL A 72 15.30 9.52 -8.28
C VAL A 72 14.71 10.08 -9.59
N SER A 73 13.39 10.02 -9.74
CA SER A 73 12.67 10.47 -10.93
C SER A 73 11.47 11.35 -10.52
N PRO A 74 11.65 12.67 -10.39
CA PRO A 74 10.63 13.59 -9.90
C PRO A 74 9.33 13.61 -10.72
N HIS A 75 9.40 13.23 -11.99
CA HIS A 75 8.26 13.23 -12.91
C HIS A 75 7.67 11.84 -13.18
N VAL A 76 8.12 10.77 -12.48
CA VAL A 76 7.53 9.45 -12.67
C VAL A 76 6.03 9.46 -12.30
N THR A 77 5.19 8.85 -13.12
CA THR A 77 3.75 8.82 -12.87
C THR A 77 3.41 7.90 -11.69
N ILE A 78 2.65 8.42 -10.72
CA ILE A 78 2.07 7.62 -9.64
C ILE A 78 0.74 7.04 -10.12
N MET A 79 0.65 5.71 -10.13
CA MET A 79 -0.55 4.95 -10.51
C MET A 79 -1.28 4.50 -9.24
N CYS A 80 -2.49 4.99 -9.02
CA CYS A 80 -3.32 4.68 -7.86
C CYS A 80 -4.57 3.92 -8.30
N ALA A 81 -4.78 2.72 -7.74
CA ALA A 81 -6.01 1.96 -7.94
C ALA A 81 -7.15 2.51 -7.08
N ASP A 82 -8.33 2.71 -7.67
CA ASP A 82 -9.51 3.27 -7.01
C ASP A 82 -10.60 2.22 -6.84
N PRO A 83 -10.81 1.69 -5.61
CA PRO A 83 -11.88 0.74 -5.32
C PRO A 83 -13.25 1.43 -5.28
N PRO A 84 -14.36 0.70 -5.53
CA PRO A 84 -15.71 1.23 -5.42
C PRO A 84 -16.19 1.38 -3.96
N ASN A 85 -15.50 0.75 -3.02
CA ASN A 85 -15.87 0.65 -1.61
C ASN A 85 -14.77 1.16 -0.66
N PRO A 86 -14.26 2.39 -0.84
CA PRO A 86 -13.19 2.92 0.01
C PRO A 86 -13.70 3.20 1.42
N LEU A 87 -12.82 3.02 2.42
CA LEU A 87 -13.02 3.65 3.72
C LEU A 87 -12.92 5.17 3.60
N PRO A 88 -13.68 5.95 4.40
CA PRO A 88 -13.66 7.41 4.32
C PRO A 88 -12.26 8.01 4.41
N ASP A 89 -11.44 7.52 5.35
CA ASP A 89 -10.08 7.99 5.54
C ASP A 89 -9.15 7.71 4.37
N ARG A 90 -9.41 6.63 3.62
CA ARG A 90 -8.60 6.28 2.47
C ARG A 90 -8.65 7.36 1.40
N GLU A 91 -9.84 7.81 1.07
CA GLU A 91 -10.03 8.81 0.02
C GLU A 91 -9.34 10.12 0.39
N GLU A 92 -9.52 10.55 1.63
CA GLU A 92 -8.88 11.77 2.12
C GLU A 92 -7.35 11.61 2.19
N HIS A 93 -6.88 10.48 2.74
CA HIS A 93 -5.44 10.19 2.82
C HIS A 93 -4.79 10.12 1.46
N VAL A 94 -5.39 9.42 0.48
CA VAL A 94 -4.84 9.32 -0.88
C VAL A 94 -4.78 10.69 -1.55
N LYS A 95 -5.80 11.53 -1.41
CA LYS A 95 -5.78 12.91 -1.93
C LYS A 95 -4.69 13.75 -1.28
N GLU A 96 -4.52 13.65 0.03
CA GLU A 96 -3.47 14.35 0.78
C GLU A 96 -2.08 13.87 0.34
N LEU A 97 -1.87 12.56 0.27
CA LEU A 97 -0.61 11.95 -0.15
C LEU A 97 -0.22 12.34 -1.58
N LEU A 98 -1.15 12.25 -2.54
CA LEU A 98 -0.87 12.61 -3.92
C LEU A 98 -0.56 14.10 -4.07
N ARG A 99 -1.24 14.97 -3.32
CA ARG A 99 -0.92 16.41 -3.26
C ARG A 99 0.47 16.65 -2.65
N TRP A 100 0.80 15.92 -1.58
CA TRP A 100 2.10 16.02 -0.92
C TRP A 100 3.24 15.52 -1.82
N LEU A 101 3.06 14.38 -2.51
CA LEU A 101 4.03 13.84 -3.47
C LEU A 101 4.26 14.77 -4.67
N GLY A 102 3.25 15.54 -5.05
CA GLY A 102 3.29 16.38 -6.24
C GLY A 102 3.48 15.60 -7.55
N GLY A 103 3.64 16.32 -8.66
CA GLY A 103 3.91 15.74 -9.98
C GLY A 103 2.77 14.88 -10.56
N PRO A 104 3.01 14.15 -11.66
CA PRO A 104 1.97 13.46 -12.39
C PRO A 104 1.44 12.22 -11.61
N TYR A 105 0.13 12.05 -11.60
CA TYR A 105 -0.51 10.85 -11.08
C TYR A 105 -1.75 10.50 -11.90
N VAL A 106 -2.16 9.24 -11.81
CA VAL A 106 -3.41 8.73 -12.38
C VAL A 106 -4.15 7.90 -11.34
N ARG A 107 -5.46 8.09 -11.28
CA ARG A 107 -6.38 7.25 -10.48
C ARG A 107 -7.13 6.35 -11.45
N ILE A 108 -7.08 5.04 -11.21
CA ILE A 108 -7.64 4.02 -12.09
C ILE A 108 -8.76 3.31 -11.34
N PRO A 109 -10.03 3.58 -11.66
CA PRO A 109 -11.14 2.88 -11.05
C PRO A 109 -11.17 1.42 -11.50
N TYR A 110 -11.52 0.53 -10.57
CA TYR A 110 -11.83 -0.87 -10.87
C TYR A 110 -13.22 -1.20 -10.31
N PRO A 111 -14.27 -0.70 -10.98
CA PRO A 111 -15.63 -0.79 -10.50
C PRO A 111 -16.15 -2.23 -10.49
N TRP A 112 -16.92 -2.56 -9.47
CA TRP A 112 -17.73 -3.76 -9.37
C TRP A 112 -19.00 -3.45 -8.58
N ASP A 113 -20.04 -4.23 -8.75
CA ASP A 113 -21.32 -3.99 -8.12
C ASP A 113 -21.30 -4.57 -6.68
N VAL A 114 -21.02 -3.68 -5.73
CA VAL A 114 -20.91 -4.03 -4.32
C VAL A 114 -22.24 -4.56 -3.76
N GLU A 115 -23.36 -3.96 -4.19
CA GLU A 115 -24.69 -4.33 -3.70
C GLU A 115 -25.08 -5.72 -4.17
N LYS A 116 -24.85 -6.05 -5.44
CA LYS A 116 -25.12 -7.39 -5.98
C LYS A 116 -24.25 -8.47 -5.34
N VAL A 117 -22.98 -8.15 -5.07
CA VAL A 117 -22.09 -9.11 -4.37
C VAL A 117 -22.56 -9.33 -2.94
N LEU A 118 -22.98 -8.29 -2.22
CA LEU A 118 -23.54 -8.43 -0.86
C LEU A 118 -24.88 -9.17 -0.86
N ALA A 119 -25.69 -9.02 -1.92
CA ALA A 119 -26.94 -9.77 -2.09
C ALA A 119 -26.72 -11.25 -2.51
N GLY A 120 -25.48 -11.65 -2.81
CA GLY A 120 -25.15 -12.97 -3.34
C GLY A 120 -25.57 -13.19 -4.80
N GLU A 121 -25.95 -12.13 -5.52
CA GLU A 121 -26.33 -12.17 -6.95
C GLU A 121 -25.12 -12.27 -7.87
N GLU A 122 -23.99 -11.74 -7.45
CA GLU A 122 -22.72 -11.80 -8.16
C GLU A 122 -21.59 -12.27 -7.22
N ALA A 123 -20.62 -13.01 -7.77
CA ALA A 123 -19.42 -13.38 -7.03
C ALA A 123 -18.48 -12.18 -6.88
N TYR A 124 -17.72 -12.13 -5.77
CA TYR A 124 -16.65 -11.15 -5.61
C TYR A 124 -15.64 -11.25 -6.77
N PRO A 125 -15.33 -10.15 -7.46
CA PRO A 125 -14.51 -10.19 -8.69
C PRO A 125 -13.01 -10.31 -8.40
N GLU A 126 -12.58 -11.48 -8.00
CA GLU A 126 -11.19 -11.77 -7.69
C GLU A 126 -10.22 -11.33 -8.78
N GLY A 127 -9.12 -10.73 -8.36
CA GLY A 127 -8.07 -10.26 -9.27
C GLY A 127 -8.50 -9.12 -10.20
N LEU A 128 -9.69 -8.55 -10.07
CA LEU A 128 -10.18 -7.44 -10.90
C LEU A 128 -9.21 -6.26 -10.89
N LYS A 129 -8.77 -5.82 -9.72
CA LYS A 129 -7.77 -4.76 -9.56
C LYS A 129 -6.53 -5.00 -10.43
N ILE A 130 -5.98 -6.21 -10.38
CA ILE A 130 -4.76 -6.56 -11.15
C ILE A 130 -5.05 -6.54 -12.65
N ARG A 131 -6.20 -7.10 -13.08
CA ARG A 131 -6.61 -7.12 -14.50
C ARG A 131 -6.77 -5.70 -15.05
N VAL A 132 -7.47 -4.84 -14.32
CA VAL A 132 -7.71 -3.45 -14.73
C VAL A 132 -6.41 -2.66 -14.80
N LEU A 133 -5.55 -2.74 -13.77
CA LEU A 133 -4.26 -2.07 -13.78
C LEU A 133 -3.35 -2.57 -14.91
N SER A 134 -3.34 -3.87 -15.18
CA SER A 134 -2.54 -4.46 -16.26
C SER A 134 -3.07 -4.05 -17.64
N ALA A 135 -4.39 -3.97 -17.83
CA ALA A 135 -4.99 -3.47 -19.06
C ALA A 135 -4.62 -2.01 -19.30
N TRP A 136 -4.74 -1.17 -18.28
CA TRP A 136 -4.34 0.23 -18.35
C TRP A 136 -2.85 0.40 -18.67
N GLN A 137 -1.97 -0.36 -18.01
CA GLN A 137 -0.53 -0.35 -18.31
C GLN A 137 -0.24 -0.68 -19.75
N LYS A 138 -0.90 -1.72 -20.30
CA LYS A 138 -0.75 -2.12 -21.70
C LYS A 138 -1.22 -1.04 -22.67
N GLU A 139 -2.40 -0.46 -22.42
CA GLU A 139 -2.98 0.61 -23.23
C GLU A 139 -2.09 1.84 -23.31
N HIS A 140 -1.44 2.20 -22.19
CA HIS A 140 -0.57 3.38 -22.08
C HIS A 140 0.91 3.08 -22.34
N GLY A 141 1.24 1.87 -22.83
CA GLY A 141 2.61 1.51 -23.18
C GLY A 141 3.59 1.51 -21.99
N VAL A 142 3.09 1.24 -20.77
CA VAL A 142 3.93 1.15 -19.57
C VAL A 142 4.86 -0.05 -19.69
N ASP A 143 6.16 0.19 -19.61
CA ASP A 143 7.20 -0.84 -19.75
C ASP A 143 7.89 -1.21 -18.43
N GLY A 144 7.56 -0.51 -17.33
CA GLY A 144 8.10 -0.79 -16.02
C GLY A 144 7.20 -0.34 -14.86
N VAL A 145 7.16 -1.12 -13.77
CA VAL A 145 6.37 -0.82 -12.58
C VAL A 145 7.20 -0.96 -11.31
N VAL A 146 7.18 0.09 -10.48
CA VAL A 146 7.74 0.06 -9.11
C VAL A 146 6.65 -0.38 -8.15
N LEU A 147 6.96 -1.37 -7.28
CA LEU A 147 6.03 -1.99 -6.36
C LEU A 147 6.57 -1.98 -4.92
N GLY A 148 5.71 -1.64 -3.96
CA GLY A 148 6.01 -1.70 -2.53
C GLY A 148 5.85 -3.11 -1.96
N ILE A 149 6.65 -4.07 -2.44
CA ILE A 149 6.63 -5.46 -1.99
C ILE A 149 7.84 -5.73 -1.10
N ARG A 150 7.61 -6.36 0.06
CA ARG A 150 8.64 -6.76 1.02
C ARG A 150 8.73 -8.29 1.12
N ALA A 151 9.96 -8.80 1.21
CA ALA A 151 10.20 -10.26 1.30
C ALA A 151 9.62 -10.87 2.58
N GLU A 152 9.54 -10.11 3.68
CA GLU A 152 9.04 -10.59 4.97
C GLU A 152 7.52 -10.86 4.98
N GLU A 153 6.75 -10.27 4.06
CA GLU A 153 5.29 -10.40 4.06
C GLU A 153 4.79 -11.83 3.80
N SER A 154 5.58 -12.66 3.11
CA SER A 154 5.28 -14.08 2.93
C SER A 154 6.48 -14.87 2.45
N LYS A 155 6.49 -16.20 2.73
CA LYS A 155 7.48 -17.14 2.20
C LYS A 155 7.56 -17.08 0.66
N ARG A 156 6.43 -16.93 -0.03
CA ARG A 156 6.37 -16.84 -1.48
C ARG A 156 7.05 -15.57 -2.00
N ARG A 157 6.82 -14.40 -1.35
CA ARG A 157 7.49 -13.14 -1.71
C ARG A 157 9.00 -13.23 -1.46
N SER A 158 9.40 -13.82 -0.32
CA SER A 158 10.81 -14.05 -0.02
C SER A 158 11.50 -14.92 -1.09
N LEU A 159 10.87 -16.01 -1.51
CA LEU A 159 11.41 -16.89 -2.58
C LEU A 159 11.47 -16.15 -3.92
N ALA A 160 10.44 -15.37 -4.27
CA ALA A 160 10.42 -14.60 -5.52
C ALA A 160 11.55 -13.57 -5.58
N VAL A 161 11.78 -12.84 -4.48
CA VAL A 161 12.89 -11.88 -4.38
C VAL A 161 14.25 -12.58 -4.48
N ARG A 162 14.43 -13.72 -3.81
CA ARG A 162 15.67 -14.49 -3.88
C ARG A 162 15.98 -15.02 -5.28
N SER A 163 14.94 -15.45 -6.02
CA SER A 163 15.13 -16.06 -7.35
C SER A 163 15.26 -15.05 -8.47
N ARG A 164 14.61 -13.89 -8.38
CA ARG A 164 14.53 -12.88 -9.46
C ARG A 164 15.35 -11.63 -9.19
N GLY A 165 15.70 -11.37 -7.94
CA GLY A 165 16.27 -10.10 -7.50
C GLY A 165 15.22 -9.01 -7.31
N ALA A 166 15.69 -7.78 -7.01
CA ALA A 166 14.84 -6.62 -6.77
C ALA A 166 14.43 -5.89 -8.06
N VAL A 167 15.22 -5.99 -9.12
CA VAL A 167 14.93 -5.45 -10.45
C VAL A 167 14.98 -6.59 -11.44
N TYR A 168 13.88 -6.85 -12.12
CA TYR A 168 13.79 -7.98 -13.05
C TYR A 168 12.76 -7.72 -14.16
N GLN A 169 12.91 -8.45 -15.26
CA GLN A 169 12.01 -8.38 -16.42
C GLN A 169 11.03 -9.56 -16.43
N MET A 170 9.81 -9.29 -16.85
CA MET A 170 8.74 -10.25 -17.09
C MET A 170 8.14 -10.01 -18.49
N SER A 171 7.25 -10.91 -18.94
CA SER A 171 6.52 -10.75 -20.21
C SER A 171 5.72 -9.43 -20.29
N GLY A 172 5.32 -8.87 -19.15
CA GLY A 172 4.61 -7.58 -19.05
C GLY A 172 5.50 -6.39 -18.69
N GLY A 173 6.82 -6.44 -18.97
CA GLY A 173 7.74 -5.35 -18.70
C GLY A 173 8.57 -5.54 -17.41
N TRP A 174 9.29 -4.49 -17.02
CA TRP A 174 10.17 -4.50 -15.87
C TRP A 174 9.43 -4.35 -14.55
N ARG A 175 10.00 -4.91 -13.50
CA ARG A 175 9.53 -4.76 -12.12
C ARG A 175 10.68 -4.31 -11.24
N CYS A 176 10.40 -3.36 -10.34
CA CYS A 176 11.32 -2.92 -9.30
C CYS A 176 10.67 -3.05 -7.92
N LEU A 177 11.36 -3.72 -7.02
CA LEU A 177 10.97 -3.92 -5.62
C LEU A 177 12.01 -3.23 -4.73
N PRO A 178 12.06 -1.89 -4.68
CA PRO A 178 13.16 -1.17 -4.07
C PRO A 178 13.32 -1.46 -2.58
N ILE A 179 12.21 -1.69 -1.88
CA ILE A 179 12.17 -1.96 -0.44
C ILE A 179 12.01 -3.44 -0.09
N CYS A 180 12.41 -4.35 -0.98
CA CYS A 180 12.17 -5.80 -0.78
C CYS A 180 12.84 -6.39 0.46
N ASP A 181 13.87 -5.74 1.02
CA ASP A 181 14.58 -6.13 2.24
C ASP A 181 14.24 -5.23 3.47
N PHE A 182 13.20 -4.39 3.35
CA PHE A 182 12.72 -3.59 4.47
C PHE A 182 11.76 -4.38 5.37
N THR A 183 11.74 -3.99 6.65
CA THR A 183 10.64 -4.37 7.56
C THR A 183 9.45 -3.41 7.41
N ALA A 184 8.32 -3.76 8.04
CA ALA A 184 7.14 -2.91 8.07
C ALA A 184 7.43 -1.54 8.69
N GLU A 185 8.20 -1.53 9.79
CA GLU A 185 8.64 -0.33 10.48
C GLU A 185 9.57 0.51 9.60
N GLU A 186 10.47 -0.13 8.86
CA GLU A 186 11.40 0.56 7.96
C GLU A 186 10.69 1.27 6.80
N SER A 187 9.61 0.68 6.29
CA SER A 187 8.77 1.37 5.29
C SER A 187 8.12 2.63 5.87
N LEU A 188 7.64 2.56 7.12
CA LEU A 188 7.10 3.73 7.81
C LEU A 188 8.17 4.79 8.08
N CYS A 189 9.40 4.37 8.40
CA CYS A 189 10.53 5.29 8.61
C CYS A 189 10.75 6.21 7.40
N VAL A 190 10.56 5.72 6.17
CA VAL A 190 10.67 6.54 4.96
C VAL A 190 9.64 7.68 4.98
N ALA A 191 8.39 7.39 5.29
CA ALA A 191 7.34 8.39 5.38
C ALA A 191 7.61 9.42 6.50
N LEU A 192 8.04 8.94 7.68
CA LEU A 192 8.38 9.79 8.83
C LEU A 192 9.56 10.74 8.56
N MET A 193 10.61 10.25 7.90
CA MET A 193 11.78 11.08 7.55
C MET A 193 11.42 12.18 6.54
N SER A 194 10.46 11.91 5.70
CA SER A 194 10.01 12.81 4.64
C SER A 194 8.86 13.71 5.08
N ASP A 195 8.40 13.60 6.31
CA ASP A 195 7.21 14.29 6.85
C ASP A 195 5.94 14.05 5.99
N ALA A 196 5.84 12.86 5.41
CA ALA A 196 4.74 12.46 4.55
C ALA A 196 3.49 12.08 5.37
N PRO A 197 2.28 12.21 4.81
CA PRO A 197 1.06 11.74 5.45
C PRO A 197 1.11 10.25 5.75
N ILE A 198 0.67 9.85 6.95
CA ILE A 198 0.56 8.45 7.38
C ILE A 198 -0.91 8.06 7.41
N ASN A 199 -1.23 6.90 6.83
CA ASN A 199 -2.60 6.40 6.79
C ASN A 199 -3.09 6.03 8.20
N PRO A 200 -4.23 6.57 8.65
CA PRO A 200 -4.81 6.26 9.98
C PRO A 200 -5.20 4.80 10.16
N VAL A 201 -5.32 4.04 9.09
CA VAL A 201 -5.66 2.61 9.10
C VAL A 201 -4.72 1.76 9.97
N TYR A 202 -3.50 2.22 10.22
CA TYR A 202 -2.52 1.50 11.05
C TYR A 202 -2.76 1.64 12.56
N THR A 203 -3.81 2.32 12.98
CA THR A 203 -4.16 2.48 14.40
C THR A 203 -5.08 1.35 14.87
N ARG A 204 -4.67 0.65 15.94
CA ARG A 204 -5.51 -0.35 16.62
C ARG A 204 -6.59 0.32 17.48
N GLN A 205 -7.52 -0.47 18.03
CA GLN A 205 -8.61 0.02 18.87
C GLN A 205 -8.13 0.77 20.11
N ASP A 206 -7.01 0.34 20.69
CA ASP A 206 -6.37 0.96 21.87
C ASP A 206 -5.47 2.15 21.51
N GLY A 207 -5.44 2.56 20.25
CA GLY A 207 -4.58 3.64 19.75
C GLY A 207 -3.10 3.27 19.58
N THR A 208 -2.70 2.02 19.79
CA THR A 208 -1.39 1.55 19.40
C THR A 208 -1.31 1.37 17.87
N LEU A 209 -0.10 1.21 17.35
CA LEU A 209 0.10 1.11 15.90
C LEU A 209 0.44 -0.34 15.50
N ASP A 210 -0.21 -0.80 14.44
CA ASP A 210 0.06 -2.09 13.82
C ASP A 210 0.68 -1.89 12.43
N PHE A 211 2.01 -1.89 12.36
CA PHE A 211 2.73 -1.70 11.11
C PHE A 211 2.71 -2.93 10.21
N ASN A 212 2.41 -4.11 10.77
CA ASN A 212 2.31 -5.36 10.00
C ASN A 212 0.95 -5.52 9.33
N ARG A 213 -0.02 -4.65 9.66
CA ARG A 213 -1.34 -4.71 9.07
C ARG A 213 -1.29 -4.55 7.55
N ILE A 214 -1.90 -5.49 6.86
CA ILE A 214 -2.13 -5.41 5.42
C ILE A 214 -3.52 -4.81 5.23
N HIS A 215 -3.58 -3.70 4.51
CA HIS A 215 -4.85 -3.02 4.25
C HIS A 215 -4.79 -2.28 2.92
N ASP A 216 -5.83 -2.40 2.11
CA ASP A 216 -5.94 -1.70 0.83
C ASP A 216 -6.82 -0.45 0.88
N GLY A 217 -7.33 -0.12 2.07
CA GLY A 217 -8.16 1.06 2.31
C GLY A 217 -9.62 0.89 1.92
N THR A 218 -10.11 -0.33 1.80
CA THR A 218 -11.53 -0.65 1.56
C THR A 218 -12.18 -1.21 2.82
N TRP A 219 -13.51 -1.16 2.90
CA TRP A 219 -14.24 -1.84 3.98
C TRP A 219 -14.53 -3.31 3.67
N TRP A 220 -14.09 -3.84 2.51
CA TRP A 220 -14.25 -5.27 2.20
C TRP A 220 -13.27 -6.11 3.01
N PRO A 221 -13.70 -7.26 3.60
CA PRO A 221 -12.82 -8.13 4.39
C PRO A 221 -11.69 -8.73 3.55
N HIS A 222 -10.49 -8.74 4.11
CA HIS A 222 -9.31 -9.39 3.52
C HIS A 222 -8.59 -10.22 4.56
N ASP A 223 -7.90 -11.27 4.14
CA ASP A 223 -7.08 -12.10 5.03
C ASP A 223 -6.02 -11.26 5.76
N GLY A 224 -5.95 -11.40 7.08
CA GLY A 224 -5.04 -10.63 7.93
C GLY A 224 -5.39 -9.15 8.05
N GLY A 225 -6.57 -8.76 7.57
CA GLY A 225 -7.09 -7.40 7.61
C GLY A 225 -7.80 -7.05 8.92
N ASP A 226 -8.89 -6.32 8.79
CA ASP A 226 -9.62 -5.75 9.91
C ASP A 226 -10.45 -6.77 10.65
N SER A 227 -10.59 -6.59 11.96
CA SER A 227 -11.62 -7.28 12.74
C SER A 227 -12.93 -6.47 12.70
N LEU A 228 -14.06 -7.14 12.89
CA LEU A 228 -15.35 -6.46 13.06
C LEU A 228 -15.31 -5.46 14.23
N GLU A 229 -14.54 -5.75 15.28
CA GLU A 229 -14.35 -4.87 16.42
C GLU A 229 -13.61 -3.58 16.03
N TRP A 230 -12.57 -3.70 15.21
CA TRP A 230 -11.85 -2.53 14.67
C TRP A 230 -12.77 -1.67 13.80
N MET A 231 -13.59 -2.30 12.93
CA MET A 231 -14.60 -1.59 12.12
C MET A 231 -15.61 -0.86 13.00
N ARG A 232 -16.11 -1.51 14.06
CA ARG A 232 -17.05 -0.88 15.02
C ARG A 232 -16.43 0.32 15.73
N THR A 233 -15.13 0.26 16.03
CA THR A 233 -14.42 1.33 16.73
C THR A 233 -14.20 2.57 15.86
N TRP A 234 -13.71 2.36 14.63
CA TRP A 234 -13.23 3.47 13.79
C TRP A 234 -14.19 3.84 12.67
N TYR A 235 -15.06 2.89 12.26
CA TYR A 235 -15.98 3.07 11.14
C TYR A 235 -17.34 2.43 11.44
N PRO A 236 -18.06 2.88 12.48
CA PRO A 236 -19.30 2.25 12.95
C PRO A 236 -20.37 2.15 11.84
N ASP A 237 -20.45 3.14 10.96
CA ASP A 237 -21.41 3.17 9.84
C ASP A 237 -21.13 2.07 8.78
N TYR A 238 -19.91 1.56 8.73
CA TYR A 238 -19.50 0.50 7.81
C TYR A 238 -19.46 -0.88 8.44
N ALA A 239 -19.61 -1.00 9.77
CA ALA A 239 -19.50 -2.26 10.47
C ALA A 239 -20.59 -3.27 10.06
N GLY A 240 -21.78 -2.79 9.72
CA GLY A 240 -22.88 -3.62 9.20
C GLY A 240 -22.56 -4.22 7.83
N LEU A 241 -22.07 -3.39 6.90
CA LEU A 241 -21.64 -3.83 5.56
C LEU A 241 -20.47 -4.80 5.65
N TYR A 242 -19.52 -4.54 6.53
CA TYR A 242 -18.39 -5.43 6.76
C TYR A 242 -18.85 -6.81 7.29
N ALA A 243 -19.80 -6.85 8.23
CA ALA A 243 -20.36 -8.10 8.73
C ALA A 243 -21.09 -8.91 7.65
N GLN A 244 -21.85 -8.24 6.78
CA GLN A 244 -22.49 -8.87 5.62
C GLN A 244 -21.44 -9.46 4.67
N ALA A 245 -20.41 -8.71 4.35
CA ALA A 245 -19.32 -9.16 3.48
C ALA A 245 -18.56 -10.36 4.05
N LEU A 246 -18.35 -10.43 5.37
CA LEU A 246 -17.79 -11.61 6.04
C LEU A 246 -18.68 -12.86 5.87
N ALA A 247 -20.00 -12.71 5.97
CA ALA A 247 -20.94 -13.82 5.79
C ALA A 247 -20.88 -14.37 4.36
N VAL A 248 -20.89 -13.48 3.36
CA VAL A 248 -20.78 -13.86 1.94
C VAL A 248 -19.44 -14.57 1.64
N GLN A 249 -18.33 -14.13 2.24
CA GLN A 249 -17.04 -14.81 2.06
C GLN A 249 -16.98 -16.18 2.74
N GLY A 250 -17.62 -16.34 3.91
CA GLY A 250 -17.65 -17.61 4.67
C GLY A 250 -18.39 -18.72 3.95
N GLU A 251 -19.30 -18.41 3.05
CA GLU A 251 -20.09 -19.38 2.28
C GLU A 251 -19.42 -19.85 0.97
N GLY A 252 -18.32 -19.26 0.52
CA GLY A 252 -17.78 -19.56 -0.81
C GLY A 252 -16.31 -19.33 -1.13
N CYS A 253 -15.49 -18.81 -0.24
CA CYS A 253 -14.11 -18.45 -0.61
C CYS A 253 -13.04 -19.16 0.25
N ALA A 254 -12.22 -19.96 -0.45
CA ALA A 254 -10.88 -20.30 0.05
C ALA A 254 -10.01 -19.02 0.02
N PRO A 255 -9.07 -18.84 0.98
CA PRO A 255 -8.27 -17.64 1.09
C PRO A 255 -7.40 -17.42 -0.15
N ILE A 256 -7.54 -16.27 -0.79
CA ILE A 256 -6.78 -15.93 -1.98
C ILE A 256 -5.73 -14.90 -1.65
N CYS A 257 -4.50 -15.37 -1.72
CA CYS A 257 -3.32 -14.51 -1.74
C CYS A 257 -3.32 -13.66 -3.03
N VAL A 258 -3.69 -12.40 -2.91
CA VAL A 258 -3.55 -11.40 -3.97
C VAL A 258 -2.05 -11.10 -4.15
N PHE A 259 -1.57 -11.24 -5.38
CA PHE A 259 -0.19 -10.93 -5.81
C PHE A 259 -0.10 -9.57 -6.42
#